data_968b101cc7c623bed72b528ac8bbec4e
#
_entry.id   968b101cc7c623bed72b528ac8bbec4e
#
_cell.length_a   1.000
_cell.length_b   1.000
_cell.length_c   1.000
_cell.angle_alpha   90.00
_cell.angle_beta   90.00
_cell.angle_gamma   90.00
#
_symmetry.space_group_name_H-M   'P 1'
#
loop_
_entity.id
_entity.type
_entity.pdbx_description
1 polymer ?
#
loop_
_entity_poly.entity_id
_entity_poly.type
_entity_poly.pdbx_seq_one_letter_code
_entity_poly.pdbx_strand_id
1 'polypeptide(L)'
;MSDELVREAVARALDEDVGTGDVTTEATVDAGARARAVITQKAPGVVFGLEVVEATFTALDPEVRIERLAPEGEWREGGPVLRLEGSARGLLTAERTALNFLQRLSGVATQAAEYVRAIAGTGARILDTRKTTPGLRALEKAAVAAGGATNHRAGLYDAILIKENHIAAAGGIGEAVRRARAAAPGLPLEVEARSLAEVEEALEARAPWILLDNMSVAELREAVLYVAGRAELEASGGITLETLRDAASTGVDFISVGALTHSAPALDFSLILEPCP
;
A
#
# COMPACT_ATOMS: atom_id res chain seq x y z
N MET A 1 -7.36 -10.30 -1.91
CA MET A 1 -7.58 -10.01 -0.46
C MET A 1 -8.54 -11.06 0.10
N SER A 2 -8.68 -11.21 1.44
CA SER A 2 -9.77 -12.07 1.95
C SER A 2 -11.09 -11.31 1.93
N ASP A 3 -12.18 -11.98 1.55
CA ASP A 3 -13.53 -11.39 1.51
C ASP A 3 -13.97 -10.84 2.87
N GLU A 4 -13.52 -11.45 3.97
CA GLU A 4 -13.83 -11.02 5.33
C GLU A 4 -13.23 -9.64 5.63
N LEU A 5 -11.97 -9.44 5.29
CA LEU A 5 -11.26 -8.17 5.49
C LEU A 5 -11.91 -7.03 4.69
N VAL A 6 -12.32 -7.31 3.44
CA VAL A 6 -13.03 -6.33 2.61
C VAL A 6 -14.37 -5.96 3.24
N ARG A 7 -15.17 -6.96 3.65
CA ARG A 7 -16.46 -6.73 4.30
C ARG A 7 -16.35 -5.93 5.60
N GLU A 8 -15.36 -6.22 6.44
CA GLU A 8 -15.14 -5.47 7.68
C GLU A 8 -14.76 -4.01 7.43
N ALA A 9 -13.91 -3.74 6.43
CA ALA A 9 -13.52 -2.39 6.08
C ALA A 9 -14.71 -1.60 5.52
N VAL A 10 -15.49 -2.22 4.63
CA VAL A 10 -16.70 -1.62 4.04
C VAL A 10 -17.76 -1.36 5.10
N ALA A 11 -18.04 -2.33 5.98
CA ALA A 11 -19.05 -2.18 7.03
C ALA A 11 -18.73 -0.99 7.95
N ARG A 12 -17.46 -0.84 8.38
CA ARG A 12 -17.03 0.30 9.20
C ARG A 12 -17.18 1.64 8.49
N ALA A 13 -16.84 1.70 7.20
CA ALA A 13 -16.92 2.93 6.43
C ALA A 13 -18.38 3.34 6.16
N LEU A 14 -19.26 2.36 5.88
CA LEU A 14 -20.69 2.61 5.71
C LEU A 14 -21.37 3.00 7.04
N ASP A 15 -20.96 2.40 8.17
CA ASP A 15 -21.47 2.77 9.48
C ASP A 15 -21.10 4.22 9.84
N GLU A 16 -19.91 4.67 9.46
CA GLU A 16 -19.46 6.05 9.64
C GLU A 16 -20.25 7.04 8.77
N ASP A 17 -20.48 6.73 7.49
CA ASP A 17 -21.04 7.67 6.51
C ASP A 17 -22.57 7.67 6.48
N VAL A 18 -23.20 6.50 6.59
CA VAL A 18 -24.66 6.33 6.52
C VAL A 18 -25.32 6.48 7.88
N GLY A 19 -24.72 5.92 8.94
CA GLY A 19 -25.26 6.00 10.30
C GLY A 19 -26.71 5.51 10.40
N THR A 20 -27.64 6.44 10.69
CA THR A 20 -29.08 6.13 10.84
C THR A 20 -29.86 6.21 9.53
N GLY A 21 -29.27 6.62 8.41
CA GLY A 21 -29.87 6.70 7.08
C GLY A 21 -29.42 7.90 6.28
N ASP A 22 -29.58 7.83 4.93
CA ASP A 22 -29.30 8.92 4.00
C ASP A 22 -30.54 9.81 3.87
N VAL A 23 -30.65 10.81 4.73
CA VAL A 23 -31.81 11.72 4.80
C VAL A 23 -32.09 12.47 3.49
N THR A 24 -31.04 12.76 2.71
CA THR A 24 -31.20 13.47 1.42
C THR A 24 -31.82 12.54 0.40
N THR A 25 -31.24 11.37 0.22
CA THR A 25 -31.71 10.38 -0.76
C THR A 25 -33.12 9.88 -0.39
N GLU A 26 -33.38 9.63 0.88
CA GLU A 26 -34.72 9.21 1.33
C GLU A 26 -35.79 10.26 1.07
N ALA A 27 -35.47 11.54 1.22
CA ALA A 27 -36.40 12.65 1.04
C ALA A 27 -36.63 13.02 -0.46
N THR A 28 -35.70 12.71 -1.36
CA THR A 28 -35.72 13.25 -2.73
C THR A 28 -35.86 12.20 -3.82
N VAL A 29 -35.63 10.91 -3.51
CA VAL A 29 -35.64 9.82 -4.48
C VAL A 29 -36.69 8.79 -4.11
N ASP A 30 -37.53 8.38 -5.04
CA ASP A 30 -38.55 7.36 -4.83
C ASP A 30 -37.92 6.00 -4.45
N ALA A 31 -38.49 5.28 -3.49
CA ALA A 31 -37.97 4.00 -3.01
C ALA A 31 -37.85 2.94 -4.12
N GLY A 32 -38.70 2.97 -5.12
CA GLY A 32 -38.69 2.04 -6.25
C GLY A 32 -37.85 2.53 -7.46
N ALA A 33 -37.22 3.71 -7.35
CA ALA A 33 -36.43 4.27 -8.46
C ALA A 33 -35.19 3.42 -8.75
N ARG A 34 -34.97 3.18 -10.06
CA ARG A 34 -33.77 2.49 -10.54
C ARG A 34 -32.91 3.45 -11.35
N ALA A 35 -31.61 3.20 -11.34
CA ALA A 35 -30.64 4.00 -12.07
C ALA A 35 -29.50 3.14 -12.61
N ARG A 36 -28.80 3.72 -13.57
CA ARG A 36 -27.48 3.29 -14.03
C ARG A 36 -26.44 4.29 -13.60
N ALA A 37 -25.25 3.81 -13.32
CA ALA A 37 -24.11 4.68 -13.02
C ALA A 37 -22.84 4.18 -13.70
N VAL A 38 -21.95 5.11 -14.01
CA VAL A 38 -20.62 4.81 -14.54
C VAL A 38 -19.58 5.49 -13.67
N ILE A 39 -18.64 4.71 -13.16
CA ILE A 39 -17.45 5.24 -12.49
C ILE A 39 -16.36 5.41 -13.55
N THR A 40 -15.78 6.60 -13.60
CA THR A 40 -14.78 7.00 -14.60
C THR A 40 -13.53 7.53 -13.92
N GLN A 41 -12.38 6.99 -14.31
CA GLN A 41 -11.04 7.50 -13.95
C GLN A 41 -10.78 8.80 -14.71
N LYS A 42 -10.36 9.85 -13.98
CA LYS A 42 -10.21 11.22 -14.51
C LYS A 42 -8.75 11.64 -14.71
N ALA A 43 -7.81 10.89 -14.14
CA ALA A 43 -6.37 11.18 -14.23
C ALA A 43 -5.59 9.89 -14.54
N PRO A 44 -4.40 9.99 -15.18
CA PRO A 44 -3.54 8.83 -15.41
C PRO A 44 -3.13 8.12 -14.13
N GLY A 45 -3.09 6.79 -14.15
CA GLY A 45 -2.68 6.00 -12.99
C GLY A 45 -3.16 4.56 -13.06
N VAL A 46 -2.98 3.85 -11.94
CA VAL A 46 -3.31 2.43 -11.78
C VAL A 46 -4.62 2.30 -11.01
N VAL A 47 -5.61 1.64 -11.59
CA VAL A 47 -6.87 1.31 -10.91
C VAL A 47 -6.63 0.14 -9.96
N PHE A 48 -7.06 0.29 -8.70
CA PHE A 48 -7.06 -0.79 -7.72
C PHE A 48 -8.13 -0.58 -6.64
N GLY A 49 -8.74 -1.67 -6.18
CA GLY A 49 -9.77 -1.68 -5.14
C GLY A 49 -11.19 -1.86 -5.68
N LEU A 50 -11.36 -2.34 -6.91
CA LEU A 50 -12.69 -2.59 -7.50
C LEU A 50 -13.50 -3.58 -6.66
N GLU A 51 -12.87 -4.59 -6.07
CA GLU A 51 -13.51 -5.53 -5.16
C GLU A 51 -14.13 -4.82 -3.93
N VAL A 52 -13.44 -3.81 -3.39
CA VAL A 52 -13.95 -3.02 -2.25
C VAL A 52 -15.13 -2.16 -2.68
N VAL A 53 -15.05 -1.57 -3.88
CA VAL A 53 -16.15 -0.80 -4.48
C VAL A 53 -17.39 -1.66 -4.70
N GLU A 54 -17.23 -2.84 -5.30
CA GLU A 54 -18.31 -3.80 -5.53
C GLU A 54 -18.97 -4.23 -4.21
N ALA A 55 -18.15 -4.54 -3.19
CA ALA A 55 -18.65 -4.88 -1.86
C ALA A 55 -19.43 -3.72 -1.23
N THR A 56 -19.01 -2.45 -1.46
CA THR A 56 -19.71 -1.27 -0.94
C THR A 56 -21.09 -1.13 -1.56
N PHE A 57 -21.22 -1.25 -2.89
CA PHE A 57 -22.52 -1.18 -3.55
C PHE A 57 -23.42 -2.37 -3.20
N THR A 58 -22.85 -3.57 -3.16
CA THR A 58 -23.60 -4.80 -2.82
C THR A 58 -24.13 -4.79 -1.38
N ALA A 59 -23.43 -4.14 -0.45
CA ALA A 59 -23.87 -4.00 0.93
C ALA A 59 -25.15 -3.18 1.07
N LEU A 60 -25.41 -2.22 0.17
CA LEU A 60 -26.60 -1.35 0.17
C LEU A 60 -27.68 -1.79 -0.84
N ASP A 61 -27.31 -2.49 -1.89
CA ASP A 61 -28.21 -3.10 -2.87
C ASP A 61 -27.70 -4.49 -3.27
N PRO A 62 -28.17 -5.57 -2.62
CA PRO A 62 -27.75 -6.93 -2.97
C PRO A 62 -28.08 -7.37 -4.39
N GLU A 63 -29.00 -6.66 -5.08
CA GLU A 63 -29.41 -6.96 -6.45
C GLU A 63 -28.69 -6.07 -7.50
N VAL A 64 -27.75 -5.22 -7.05
CA VAL A 64 -26.97 -4.37 -7.96
C VAL A 64 -26.23 -5.21 -8.99
N ARG A 65 -26.32 -4.84 -10.26
CA ARG A 65 -25.53 -5.43 -11.34
C ARG A 65 -24.28 -4.59 -11.55
N ILE A 66 -23.13 -5.23 -11.55
CA ILE A 66 -21.82 -4.58 -11.67
C ILE A 66 -21.06 -5.20 -12.83
N GLU A 67 -20.55 -4.36 -13.72
CA GLU A 67 -19.71 -4.74 -14.85
C GLU A 67 -18.37 -4.03 -14.74
N ARG A 68 -17.26 -4.78 -14.66
CA ARG A 68 -15.90 -4.23 -14.72
C ARG A 68 -15.57 -3.89 -16.16
N LEU A 69 -15.16 -2.64 -16.40
CA LEU A 69 -14.78 -2.10 -17.70
C LEU A 69 -13.28 -1.90 -17.85
N ALA A 70 -12.54 -2.10 -16.77
CA ALA A 70 -11.09 -1.93 -16.71
C ALA A 70 -10.44 -3.03 -15.87
N PRO A 71 -9.22 -3.49 -16.22
CA PRO A 71 -8.41 -4.33 -15.37
C PRO A 71 -7.84 -3.53 -14.20
N GLU A 72 -7.45 -4.22 -13.12
CA GLU A 72 -6.67 -3.67 -12.02
C GLU A 72 -5.17 -3.93 -12.23
N GLY A 73 -4.33 -3.09 -11.60
CA GLY A 73 -2.88 -3.26 -11.60
C GLY A 73 -2.18 -2.78 -12.88
N GLU A 74 -2.92 -2.26 -13.86
CA GLU A 74 -2.36 -1.73 -15.09
C GLU A 74 -2.47 -0.20 -15.14
N TRP A 75 -1.43 0.44 -15.70
CA TRP A 75 -1.44 1.88 -15.91
C TRP A 75 -2.39 2.25 -17.04
N ARG A 76 -3.23 3.26 -16.79
CA ARG A 76 -4.20 3.79 -17.75
C ARG A 76 -4.15 5.32 -17.78
N GLU A 77 -4.54 5.90 -18.91
CA GLU A 77 -4.67 7.35 -19.07
C GLU A 77 -6.00 7.90 -18.56
N GLY A 78 -6.99 7.02 -18.31
CA GLY A 78 -8.31 7.36 -17.81
C GLY A 78 -9.42 6.53 -18.47
N GLY A 79 -10.69 6.97 -18.30
CA GLY A 79 -11.86 6.34 -18.89
C GLY A 79 -12.69 5.49 -17.94
N PRO A 80 -13.80 4.88 -18.41
CA PRO A 80 -14.71 4.10 -17.59
C PRO A 80 -14.03 2.90 -16.92
N VAL A 81 -14.38 2.64 -15.65
CA VAL A 81 -13.82 1.51 -14.86
C VAL A 81 -14.90 0.56 -14.38
N LEU A 82 -16.07 1.06 -14.02
CA LEU A 82 -17.23 0.24 -13.63
C LEU A 82 -18.52 0.80 -14.22
N ARG A 83 -19.43 -0.11 -14.55
CA ARG A 83 -20.84 0.21 -14.82
C ARG A 83 -21.71 -0.48 -13.78
N LEU A 84 -22.70 0.25 -13.27
CA LEU A 84 -23.60 -0.19 -12.22
C LEU A 84 -25.05 -0.03 -12.69
N GLU A 85 -25.93 -0.95 -12.31
CA GLU A 85 -27.38 -0.84 -12.53
C GLU A 85 -28.10 -1.40 -11.30
N GLY A 86 -28.89 -0.57 -10.61
CA GLY A 86 -29.53 -0.98 -9.36
C GLY A 86 -30.54 0.01 -8.83
N SER A 87 -30.82 -0.09 -7.52
CA SER A 87 -31.60 0.89 -6.79
C SER A 87 -30.94 2.26 -6.85
N ALA A 88 -31.68 3.30 -7.29
CA ALA A 88 -31.17 4.65 -7.30
C ALA A 88 -30.71 5.12 -5.91
N ARG A 89 -31.48 4.76 -4.86
CA ARG A 89 -31.11 5.05 -3.47
C ARG A 89 -29.80 4.33 -3.08
N GLY A 90 -29.68 3.03 -3.35
CA GLY A 90 -28.48 2.25 -3.04
C GLY A 90 -27.23 2.80 -3.72
N LEU A 91 -27.34 3.17 -5.01
CA LEU A 91 -26.22 3.76 -5.76
C LEU A 91 -25.77 5.11 -5.20
N LEU A 92 -26.71 6.00 -4.87
CA LEU A 92 -26.42 7.32 -4.31
C LEU A 92 -25.80 7.24 -2.91
N THR A 93 -26.35 6.40 -2.04
CA THR A 93 -25.86 6.24 -0.67
C THR A 93 -24.48 5.60 -0.63
N ALA A 94 -24.18 4.66 -1.55
CA ALA A 94 -22.86 4.00 -1.61
C ALA A 94 -21.77 4.87 -2.25
N GLU A 95 -22.13 5.82 -3.09
CA GLU A 95 -21.22 6.55 -4.00
C GLU A 95 -19.97 7.07 -3.28
N ARG A 96 -20.16 7.87 -2.22
CA ARG A 96 -19.04 8.55 -1.57
C ARG A 96 -18.06 7.58 -0.93
N THR A 97 -18.55 6.61 -0.18
CA THR A 97 -17.74 5.59 0.46
C THR A 97 -17.00 4.75 -0.58
N ALA A 98 -17.67 4.31 -1.65
CA ALA A 98 -17.06 3.55 -2.74
C ALA A 98 -15.95 4.34 -3.45
N LEU A 99 -16.21 5.61 -3.80
CA LEU A 99 -15.21 6.48 -4.42
C LEU A 99 -14.02 6.76 -3.49
N ASN A 100 -14.24 6.94 -2.20
CA ASN A 100 -13.16 7.18 -1.24
C ASN A 100 -12.18 5.98 -1.20
N PHE A 101 -12.67 4.76 -1.15
CA PHE A 101 -11.83 3.56 -1.25
C PHE A 101 -11.09 3.49 -2.59
N LEU A 102 -11.80 3.65 -3.71
CA LEU A 102 -11.22 3.56 -5.04
C LEU A 102 -10.12 4.59 -5.26
N GLN A 103 -10.39 5.84 -4.91
CA GLN A 103 -9.45 6.97 -5.02
C GLN A 103 -8.20 6.74 -4.17
N ARG A 104 -8.38 6.31 -2.92
CA ARG A 104 -7.28 6.05 -2.00
C ARG A 104 -6.40 4.88 -2.47
N LEU A 105 -7.00 3.74 -2.76
CA LEU A 105 -6.27 2.53 -3.12
C LEU A 105 -5.60 2.66 -4.50
N SER A 106 -6.28 3.24 -5.47
CA SER A 106 -5.70 3.54 -6.78
C SER A 106 -4.57 4.57 -6.68
N GLY A 107 -4.68 5.54 -5.78
CA GLY A 107 -3.60 6.49 -5.51
C GLY A 107 -2.34 5.80 -4.98
N VAL A 108 -2.49 4.88 -4.03
CA VAL A 108 -1.37 4.07 -3.50
C VAL A 108 -0.75 3.20 -4.59
N ALA A 109 -1.57 2.52 -5.40
CA ALA A 109 -1.09 1.69 -6.51
C ALA A 109 -0.36 2.52 -7.58
N THR A 110 -0.90 3.70 -7.90
CA THR A 110 -0.30 4.64 -8.86
C THR A 110 1.07 5.11 -8.38
N GLN A 111 1.17 5.56 -7.13
CA GLN A 111 2.44 5.99 -6.56
C GLN A 111 3.46 4.85 -6.52
N ALA A 112 3.06 3.64 -6.13
CA ALA A 112 3.93 2.47 -6.18
C ALA A 112 4.46 2.21 -7.60
N ALA A 113 3.60 2.29 -8.63
CA ALA A 113 3.99 2.12 -10.02
C ALA A 113 4.97 3.21 -10.51
N GLU A 114 4.82 4.45 -10.06
CA GLU A 114 5.75 5.54 -10.37
C GLU A 114 7.15 5.27 -9.78
N TYR A 115 7.22 4.86 -8.51
CA TYR A 115 8.48 4.51 -7.86
C TYR A 115 9.16 3.30 -8.52
N VAL A 116 8.41 2.26 -8.86
CA VAL A 116 8.94 1.09 -9.58
C VAL A 116 9.50 1.49 -10.96
N ARG A 117 8.78 2.33 -11.71
CA ARG A 117 9.26 2.83 -13.00
C ARG A 117 10.54 3.67 -12.87
N ALA A 118 10.64 4.48 -11.82
CA ALA A 118 11.79 5.36 -11.61
C ALA A 118 13.11 4.60 -11.42
N ILE A 119 13.05 3.36 -10.90
CA ILE A 119 14.23 2.51 -10.71
C ILE A 119 14.42 1.46 -11.82
N ALA A 120 13.63 1.52 -12.88
CA ALA A 120 13.73 0.54 -13.97
C ALA A 120 15.16 0.47 -14.52
N GLY A 121 15.67 -0.76 -14.73
CA GLY A 121 17.03 -1.03 -15.17
C GLY A 121 18.10 -1.04 -14.07
N THR A 122 17.74 -0.81 -12.80
CA THR A 122 18.59 -1.12 -11.63
C THR A 122 18.24 -2.52 -11.10
N GLY A 123 19.06 -3.06 -10.20
CA GLY A 123 18.76 -4.33 -9.54
C GLY A 123 17.82 -4.19 -8.32
N ALA A 124 17.57 -2.96 -7.89
CA ALA A 124 16.82 -2.68 -6.66
C ALA A 124 15.31 -2.94 -6.81
N ARG A 125 14.65 -3.28 -5.69
CA ARG A 125 13.20 -3.44 -5.57
C ARG A 125 12.64 -2.42 -4.56
N ILE A 126 11.46 -1.89 -4.84
CA ILE A 126 10.76 -0.97 -3.93
C ILE A 126 9.97 -1.77 -2.90
N LEU A 127 10.10 -1.36 -1.64
CA LEU A 127 9.33 -1.91 -0.51
C LEU A 127 8.39 -0.85 0.09
N ASP A 128 7.24 -1.30 0.55
CA ASP A 128 6.40 -0.51 1.45
C ASP A 128 6.92 -0.55 2.90
N THR A 129 6.17 0.02 3.81
CA THR A 129 6.48 0.02 5.24
C THR A 129 5.24 -0.24 6.08
N ARG A 130 5.36 -0.19 7.41
CA ARG A 130 4.22 -0.18 8.34
C ARG A 130 3.61 1.20 8.59
N LYS A 131 4.09 2.25 7.90
CA LYS A 131 3.54 3.62 7.96
C LYS A 131 2.30 3.73 7.09
N THR A 132 1.22 3.05 7.48
CA THR A 132 -0.05 2.92 6.75
C THR A 132 -1.18 3.62 7.49
N THR A 133 -2.27 3.92 6.78
CA THR A 133 -3.51 4.39 7.40
C THR A 133 -4.02 3.36 8.42
N PRO A 134 -4.30 3.75 9.68
CA PRO A 134 -4.83 2.83 10.68
C PRO A 134 -6.09 2.11 10.16
N GLY A 135 -6.11 0.78 10.32
CA GLY A 135 -7.22 -0.07 9.87
C GLY A 135 -7.22 -0.41 8.37
N LEU A 136 -6.44 0.26 7.52
CA LEU A 136 -6.40 0.03 6.07
C LEU A 136 -5.11 -0.66 5.58
N ARG A 137 -4.21 -1.08 6.47
CA ARG A 137 -2.89 -1.62 6.09
C ARG A 137 -2.95 -2.74 5.07
N ALA A 138 -3.85 -3.69 5.25
CA ALA A 138 -3.93 -4.83 4.34
C ALA A 138 -4.38 -4.40 2.93
N LEU A 139 -5.32 -3.45 2.84
CA LEU A 139 -5.79 -2.89 1.57
C LEU A 139 -4.68 -2.06 0.90
N GLU A 140 -3.99 -1.20 1.65
CA GLU A 140 -2.91 -0.37 1.13
C GLU A 140 -1.70 -1.21 0.66
N LYS A 141 -1.34 -2.28 1.41
CA LYS A 141 -0.28 -3.21 0.98
C LYS A 141 -0.66 -3.99 -0.29
N ALA A 142 -1.91 -4.38 -0.44
CA ALA A 142 -2.40 -4.98 -1.67
C ALA A 142 -2.32 -4.00 -2.85
N ALA A 143 -2.65 -2.72 -2.62
CA ALA A 143 -2.51 -1.67 -3.61
C ALA A 143 -1.04 -1.43 -4.03
N VAL A 144 -0.11 -1.45 -3.06
CA VAL A 144 1.34 -1.36 -3.32
C VAL A 144 1.79 -2.51 -4.23
N ALA A 145 1.37 -3.74 -3.93
CA ALA A 145 1.70 -4.91 -4.76
C ALA A 145 1.10 -4.80 -6.17
N ALA A 146 -0.13 -4.30 -6.30
CA ALA A 146 -0.78 -4.06 -7.59
C ALA A 146 -0.03 -3.01 -8.43
N GLY A 147 0.61 -2.02 -7.80
CA GLY A 147 1.50 -1.06 -8.46
C GLY A 147 2.88 -1.64 -8.84
N GLY A 148 3.15 -2.92 -8.54
CA GLY A 148 4.40 -3.61 -8.91
C GLY A 148 5.51 -3.52 -7.88
N ALA A 149 5.29 -2.88 -6.73
CA ALA A 149 6.23 -2.87 -5.62
C ALA A 149 6.08 -4.12 -4.73
N THR A 150 6.98 -4.33 -3.81
CA THR A 150 7.01 -5.49 -2.92
C THR A 150 6.57 -5.09 -1.51
N ASN A 151 5.85 -5.96 -0.82
CA ASN A 151 5.48 -5.71 0.56
C ASN A 151 6.63 -6.08 1.51
N HIS A 152 7.00 -5.15 2.39
CA HIS A 152 7.76 -5.46 3.61
C HIS A 152 6.80 -6.13 4.63
N ARG A 153 7.29 -6.53 5.81
CA ARG A 153 6.49 -7.16 6.86
C ARG A 153 5.15 -6.45 7.09
N ALA A 154 4.09 -7.24 7.27
CA ALA A 154 2.74 -6.74 7.47
C ALA A 154 2.50 -6.25 8.91
N GLY A 155 3.17 -6.88 9.88
CA GLY A 155 2.97 -6.57 11.29
C GLY A 155 4.24 -6.68 12.14
N LEU A 156 4.04 -6.96 13.42
CA LEU A 156 5.14 -7.26 14.37
C LEU A 156 5.36 -8.77 14.54
N TYR A 157 4.58 -9.59 13.83
CA TYR A 157 4.45 -11.03 14.01
C TYR A 157 5.06 -11.85 12.86
N ASP A 158 5.31 -11.26 11.70
CA ASP A 158 5.69 -11.96 10.46
C ASP A 158 7.15 -11.80 10.05
N ALA A 159 7.89 -10.84 10.66
CA ALA A 159 9.34 -10.70 10.53
C ALA A 159 9.93 -9.92 11.71
N ILE A 160 11.18 -10.19 12.02
CA ILE A 160 11.96 -9.48 13.02
C ILE A 160 12.69 -8.31 12.35
N LEU A 161 12.51 -7.10 12.88
CA LEU A 161 13.31 -5.92 12.55
C LEU A 161 13.89 -5.35 13.84
N ILE A 162 15.19 -5.56 14.02
CA ILE A 162 15.93 -5.06 15.17
C ILE A 162 16.32 -3.61 14.90
N LYS A 163 15.83 -2.69 15.73
CA LYS A 163 16.04 -1.25 15.63
C LYS A 163 16.95 -0.75 16.76
N GLU A 164 17.41 0.51 16.65
CA GLU A 164 18.29 1.15 17.64
C GLU A 164 17.88 0.90 19.09
N ASN A 165 16.59 1.07 19.41
CA ASN A 165 16.10 0.86 20.77
C ASN A 165 16.16 -0.60 21.23
N HIS A 166 15.99 -1.55 20.30
CA HIS A 166 16.19 -2.97 20.60
C HIS A 166 17.66 -3.29 20.85
N ILE A 167 18.57 -2.72 20.06
CA ILE A 167 20.02 -2.87 20.18
C ILE A 167 20.48 -2.33 21.54
N ALA A 168 20.05 -1.12 21.90
CA ALA A 168 20.37 -0.51 23.17
C ALA A 168 19.86 -1.34 24.35
N ALA A 169 18.61 -1.81 24.30
CA ALA A 169 18.03 -2.65 25.35
C ALA A 169 18.65 -4.05 25.47
N ALA A 170 19.18 -4.59 24.36
CA ALA A 170 19.83 -5.89 24.35
C ALA A 170 21.32 -5.84 24.82
N GLY A 171 21.97 -4.68 24.68
CA GLY A 171 23.38 -4.48 24.97
C GLY A 171 24.30 -4.66 23.76
N GLY A 172 23.78 -4.51 22.52
CA GLY A 172 24.52 -4.56 21.26
C GLY A 172 23.83 -5.38 20.18
N ILE A 173 24.25 -5.19 18.93
CA ILE A 173 23.67 -5.85 17.74
C ILE A 173 23.83 -7.37 17.84
N GLY A 174 25.02 -7.86 18.17
CA GLY A 174 25.30 -9.30 18.26
C GLY A 174 24.39 -10.01 19.25
N GLU A 175 24.18 -9.43 20.45
CA GLU A 175 23.30 -10.00 21.47
C GLU A 175 21.82 -9.93 21.05
N ALA A 176 21.39 -8.82 20.42
CA ALA A 176 20.02 -8.68 19.90
C ALA A 176 19.72 -9.75 18.84
N VAL A 177 20.63 -9.96 17.87
CA VAL A 177 20.50 -10.98 16.82
C VAL A 177 20.49 -12.40 17.44
N ARG A 178 21.38 -12.68 18.39
CA ARG A 178 21.44 -13.98 19.07
C ARG A 178 20.11 -14.30 19.76
N ARG A 179 19.55 -13.34 20.54
CA ARG A 179 18.27 -13.51 21.23
C ARG A 179 17.11 -13.69 20.25
N ALA A 180 17.06 -12.86 19.21
CA ALA A 180 16.02 -12.91 18.20
C ALA A 180 15.96 -14.28 17.50
N ARG A 181 17.11 -14.82 17.09
CA ARG A 181 17.20 -16.15 16.48
C ARG A 181 16.80 -17.28 17.43
N ALA A 182 17.16 -17.17 18.71
CA ALA A 182 16.78 -18.18 19.69
C ALA A 182 15.28 -18.18 19.97
N ALA A 183 14.65 -16.99 19.96
CA ALA A 183 13.23 -16.83 20.24
C ALA A 183 12.33 -17.19 19.05
N ALA A 184 12.75 -16.89 17.81
CA ALA A 184 11.95 -17.09 16.60
C ALA A 184 12.82 -17.51 15.39
N PRO A 185 13.37 -18.74 15.39
CA PRO A 185 14.36 -19.19 14.40
C PRO A 185 13.81 -19.30 12.97
N GLY A 186 12.49 -19.32 12.78
CA GLY A 186 11.84 -19.45 11.48
C GLY A 186 11.41 -18.13 10.83
N LEU A 187 11.55 -16.99 11.53
CA LEU A 187 11.16 -15.70 10.98
C LEU A 187 12.32 -15.02 10.23
N PRO A 188 12.03 -14.29 9.13
CA PRO A 188 12.98 -13.38 8.53
C PRO A 188 13.53 -12.40 9.58
N LEU A 189 14.84 -12.10 9.50
CA LEU A 189 15.51 -11.22 10.45
C LEU A 189 16.26 -10.13 9.72
N GLU A 190 15.98 -8.90 10.11
CA GLU A 190 16.58 -7.68 9.62
C GLU A 190 17.15 -6.86 10.77
N VAL A 191 18.28 -6.19 10.53
CA VAL A 191 18.96 -5.29 11.48
C VAL A 191 19.08 -3.90 10.86
N GLU A 192 18.58 -2.89 11.57
CA GLU A 192 18.77 -1.48 11.23
C GLU A 192 20.16 -1.03 11.65
N ALA A 193 20.93 -0.46 10.71
CA ALA A 193 22.26 0.09 10.90
C ALA A 193 22.32 1.55 10.42
N ARG A 194 22.96 2.43 11.19
CA ARG A 194 23.08 3.87 10.92
C ARG A 194 24.51 4.32 10.62
N SER A 195 25.44 3.38 10.64
CA SER A 195 26.85 3.62 10.33
C SER A 195 27.50 2.37 9.75
N LEU A 196 28.62 2.53 9.07
CA LEU A 196 29.42 1.41 8.56
C LEU A 196 29.92 0.50 9.69
N ALA A 197 30.20 1.03 10.87
CA ALA A 197 30.56 0.22 12.02
C ALA A 197 29.41 -0.69 12.47
N GLU A 198 28.17 -0.19 12.48
CA GLU A 198 26.98 -1.01 12.77
C GLU A 198 26.71 -2.04 11.67
N VAL A 199 27.01 -1.74 10.39
CA VAL A 199 26.96 -2.72 9.29
C VAL A 199 27.97 -3.84 9.53
N GLU A 200 29.19 -3.53 9.95
CA GLU A 200 30.21 -4.52 10.29
C GLU A 200 29.74 -5.42 11.43
N GLU A 201 29.25 -4.86 12.55
CA GLU A 201 28.67 -5.63 13.67
C GLU A 201 27.50 -6.53 13.23
N ALA A 202 26.59 -6.02 12.36
CA ALA A 202 25.47 -6.80 11.85
C ALA A 202 25.96 -7.99 11.01
N LEU A 203 26.99 -7.80 10.18
CA LEU A 203 27.61 -8.88 9.39
C LEU A 203 28.32 -9.91 10.29
N GLU A 204 29.06 -9.47 11.30
CA GLU A 204 29.68 -10.38 12.27
C GLU A 204 28.65 -11.23 13.02
N ALA A 205 27.48 -10.61 13.34
CA ALA A 205 26.32 -11.30 13.88
C ALA A 205 25.60 -12.18 12.85
N ARG A 206 26.06 -12.16 11.58
CA ARG A 206 25.46 -12.89 10.44
C ARG A 206 24.03 -12.48 10.16
N ALA A 207 23.65 -11.20 10.33
CA ALA A 207 22.34 -10.71 9.92
C ALA A 207 22.14 -10.97 8.42
N PRO A 208 21.05 -11.64 8.00
CA PRO A 208 20.84 -11.95 6.60
C PRO A 208 20.35 -10.74 5.80
N TRP A 209 19.80 -9.72 6.45
CA TRP A 209 19.26 -8.51 5.87
C TRP A 209 19.65 -7.31 6.77
N ILE A 210 20.16 -6.25 6.17
CA ILE A 210 20.63 -5.04 6.88
C ILE A 210 19.94 -3.82 6.25
N LEU A 211 19.17 -3.10 7.06
CA LEU A 211 18.56 -1.83 6.69
C LEU A 211 19.54 -0.69 7.00
N LEU A 212 19.89 0.07 5.97
CA LEU A 212 20.78 1.23 6.02
C LEU A 212 19.93 2.49 6.24
N ASP A 213 19.83 2.95 7.49
CA ASP A 213 18.92 4.01 7.88
C ASP A 213 19.54 5.40 7.72
N ASN A 214 18.95 6.24 6.89
CA ASN A 214 19.34 7.63 6.62
C ASN A 214 20.79 7.82 6.16
N MET A 215 21.39 6.83 5.48
CA MET A 215 22.72 6.93 4.89
C MET A 215 22.71 7.74 3.59
N SER A 216 23.76 8.53 3.37
CA SER A 216 24.00 9.21 2.12
C SER A 216 24.29 8.22 0.97
N VAL A 217 24.15 8.66 -0.28
CA VAL A 217 24.47 7.84 -1.46
C VAL A 217 25.92 7.33 -1.45
N ALA A 218 26.84 8.11 -0.87
CA ALA A 218 28.26 7.71 -0.74
C ALA A 218 28.40 6.57 0.27
N GLU A 219 27.76 6.69 1.44
CA GLU A 219 27.77 5.65 2.48
C GLU A 219 27.05 4.38 2.01
N LEU A 220 25.92 4.50 1.27
CA LEU A 220 25.25 3.34 0.66
C LEU A 220 26.19 2.57 -0.27
N ARG A 221 26.95 3.27 -1.15
CA ARG A 221 27.95 2.62 -2.02
C ARG A 221 29.05 1.93 -1.24
N GLU A 222 29.55 2.57 -0.18
CA GLU A 222 30.57 2.00 0.67
C GLU A 222 30.04 0.74 1.40
N ALA A 223 28.83 0.79 1.94
CA ALA A 223 28.18 -0.36 2.55
C ALA A 223 28.00 -1.52 1.54
N VAL A 224 27.53 -1.24 0.32
CA VAL A 224 27.41 -2.26 -0.75
C VAL A 224 28.74 -2.92 -1.06
N LEU A 225 29.80 -2.15 -1.22
CA LEU A 225 31.16 -2.67 -1.47
C LEU A 225 31.67 -3.50 -0.30
N TYR A 226 31.43 -3.03 0.93
CA TYR A 226 31.86 -3.71 2.14
C TYR A 226 31.12 -5.03 2.37
N VAL A 227 29.81 -5.01 2.20
CA VAL A 227 28.94 -6.20 2.37
C VAL A 227 29.20 -7.25 1.30
N ALA A 228 29.46 -6.83 0.06
CA ALA A 228 29.86 -7.69 -1.07
C ALA A 228 28.98 -8.96 -1.20
N GLY A 229 27.65 -8.81 -1.09
CA GLY A 229 26.67 -9.89 -1.24
C GLY A 229 26.57 -10.87 -0.07
N ARG A 230 27.19 -10.57 1.10
CA ARG A 230 27.10 -11.42 2.31
C ARG A 230 25.77 -11.29 3.05
N ALA A 231 25.02 -10.22 2.81
CA ALA A 231 23.68 -9.95 3.29
C ALA A 231 22.91 -9.14 2.25
N GLU A 232 21.59 -9.19 2.28
CA GLU A 232 20.74 -8.26 1.52
C GLU A 232 20.78 -6.87 2.16
N LEU A 233 20.78 -5.83 1.33
CA LEU A 233 20.84 -4.44 1.78
C LEU A 233 19.59 -3.67 1.40
N GLU A 234 19.00 -2.98 2.38
CA GLU A 234 17.85 -2.11 2.20
C GLU A 234 18.23 -0.66 2.50
N ALA A 235 18.02 0.26 1.57
CA ALA A 235 18.13 1.68 1.85
C ALA A 235 16.80 2.22 2.38
N SER A 236 16.85 3.01 3.47
CA SER A 236 15.69 3.61 4.12
C SER A 236 15.99 5.01 4.62
N GLY A 237 14.93 5.84 4.76
CA GLY A 237 15.03 7.17 5.34
C GLY A 237 15.06 8.29 4.29
N GLY A 238 14.03 9.15 4.27
CA GLY A 238 13.97 10.38 3.48
C GLY A 238 14.07 10.24 1.96
N ILE A 239 13.88 9.04 1.40
CA ILE A 239 14.00 8.80 -0.05
C ILE A 239 12.74 9.29 -0.77
N THR A 240 12.93 10.21 -1.72
CA THR A 240 11.89 10.78 -2.59
C THR A 240 12.08 10.30 -4.04
N LEU A 241 11.11 10.58 -4.93
CA LEU A 241 11.24 10.26 -6.36
C LEU A 241 12.49 10.89 -6.98
N GLU A 242 12.90 12.08 -6.55
CA GLU A 242 14.06 12.80 -7.06
C GLU A 242 15.38 12.11 -6.65
N THR A 243 15.45 11.54 -5.44
CA THR A 243 16.68 10.91 -4.89
C THR A 243 16.72 9.39 -5.09
N LEU A 244 15.58 8.81 -5.45
CA LEU A 244 15.38 7.37 -5.53
C LEU A 244 16.35 6.66 -6.47
N ARG A 245 16.56 7.24 -7.69
CA ARG A 245 17.42 6.61 -8.70
C ARG A 245 18.88 6.59 -8.28
N ASP A 246 19.34 7.61 -7.57
CA ASP A 246 20.71 7.67 -7.04
C ASP A 246 20.93 6.59 -5.99
N ALA A 247 19.96 6.40 -5.08
CA ALA A 247 19.99 5.31 -4.10
C ALA A 247 19.95 3.94 -4.78
N ALA A 248 19.07 3.72 -5.75
CA ALA A 248 18.97 2.46 -6.50
C ALA A 248 20.24 2.12 -7.28
N SER A 249 20.96 3.14 -7.75
CA SER A 249 22.22 2.99 -8.50
C SER A 249 23.44 2.68 -7.63
N THR A 250 23.28 2.63 -6.30
CA THR A 250 24.37 2.23 -5.39
C THR A 250 24.61 0.73 -5.38
N GLY A 251 23.62 -0.07 -5.77
CA GLY A 251 23.67 -1.52 -5.74
C GLY A 251 22.99 -2.15 -4.52
N VAL A 252 22.18 -1.39 -3.77
CA VAL A 252 21.31 -1.96 -2.73
C VAL A 252 20.24 -2.84 -3.36
N ASP A 253 19.79 -3.86 -2.64
CA ASP A 253 18.79 -4.82 -3.11
C ASP A 253 17.37 -4.27 -2.99
N PHE A 254 17.12 -3.48 -1.95
CA PHE A 254 15.83 -2.93 -1.62
C PHE A 254 15.87 -1.45 -1.27
N ILE A 255 14.75 -0.77 -1.51
CA ILE A 255 14.53 0.60 -1.05
C ILE A 255 13.14 0.69 -0.44
N SER A 256 13.07 0.95 0.87
CA SER A 256 11.79 1.12 1.56
C SER A 256 11.33 2.57 1.54
N VAL A 257 10.07 2.76 1.14
CA VAL A 257 9.48 4.08 0.96
C VAL A 257 8.16 4.18 1.71
N GLY A 258 8.17 4.90 2.84
CA GLY A 258 6.95 5.11 3.63
C GLY A 258 5.89 5.95 2.91
N ALA A 259 6.32 6.87 2.04
CA ALA A 259 5.44 7.75 1.28
C ALA A 259 4.46 6.99 0.38
N LEU A 260 4.76 5.77 -0.04
CA LEU A 260 3.85 4.94 -0.85
C LEU A 260 2.46 4.80 -0.22
N THR A 261 2.39 4.81 1.10
CA THR A 261 1.14 4.62 1.82
C THR A 261 0.72 5.84 2.62
N HIS A 262 1.61 6.48 3.39
CA HIS A 262 1.19 7.61 4.24
C HIS A 262 1.00 8.93 3.49
N SER A 263 1.54 9.09 2.27
CA SER A 263 1.50 10.35 1.50
C SER A 263 1.06 10.18 0.05
N ALA A 264 0.50 9.02 -0.32
CA ALA A 264 -0.04 8.82 -1.66
C ALA A 264 -1.21 9.79 -1.92
N PRO A 265 -1.18 10.59 -2.99
CA PRO A 265 -2.33 11.39 -3.40
C PRO A 265 -3.46 10.46 -3.87
N ALA A 266 -4.70 10.86 -3.61
CA ALA A 266 -5.85 10.15 -4.14
C ALA A 266 -5.90 10.28 -5.67
N LEU A 267 -6.20 9.20 -6.39
CA LEU A 267 -6.43 9.24 -7.82
C LEU A 267 -7.86 9.73 -8.09
N ASP A 268 -8.05 10.62 -9.05
CA ASP A 268 -9.35 11.25 -9.29
C ASP A 268 -10.31 10.33 -10.06
N PHE A 269 -11.50 10.12 -9.48
CA PHE A 269 -12.62 9.38 -10.07
C PHE A 269 -13.92 10.14 -9.87
N SER A 270 -14.86 9.96 -10.81
CA SER A 270 -16.23 10.44 -10.67
C SER A 270 -17.22 9.33 -10.94
N LEU A 271 -18.39 9.40 -10.30
CA LEU A 271 -19.57 8.60 -10.63
C LEU A 271 -20.60 9.53 -11.29
N ILE A 272 -21.15 9.09 -12.42
CA ILE A 272 -22.26 9.77 -13.09
C ILE A 272 -23.44 8.80 -13.09
N LEU A 273 -24.56 9.26 -12.53
CA LEU A 273 -25.80 8.50 -12.41
C LEU A 273 -26.82 9.00 -13.44
N GLU A 274 -27.48 8.06 -14.12
CA GLU A 274 -28.54 8.29 -15.05
C GLU A 274 -29.80 7.52 -14.61
N PRO A 275 -30.94 8.18 -14.38
CA PRO A 275 -32.19 7.50 -14.04
C PRO A 275 -32.57 6.51 -15.14
N CYS A 276 -33.06 5.32 -14.76
CA CYS A 276 -33.73 4.43 -15.71
C CYS A 276 -35.14 4.94 -15.98
N PRO A 277 -35.62 4.91 -17.25
CA PRO A 277 -36.98 5.31 -17.60
C PRO A 277 -38.02 4.41 -16.94
#